data_0744dc54ae1db6061640d467efaa9898
#
_entry.id   0744dc54ae1db6061640d467efaa9898
#
_cell.length_a   1.000
_cell.length_b   1.000
_cell.length_c   1.000
_cell.angle_alpha   90.00
_cell.angle_beta   90.00
_cell.angle_gamma   90.00
#
_symmetry.space_group_name_H-M   'P 1'
#
loop_
_entity.id
_entity.type
_entity.pdbx_description
1 polymer ?
#
loop_
_entity_poly.entity_id
_entity_poly.type
_entity_poly.pdbx_seq_one_letter_code
_entity_poly.pdbx_strand_id
1 'polypeptide(L)'
;MILQNNLVTSEAGFSEKIFEKGLSIYEVIRIFKGNPIFLKDNLLRLDNSLKKSNIDIHVEDLNLPDKLQHFIRLENMTEGNLKYVLHFTSGKPDEYIFQIPHAYPTSEDYKQGV
;
A
#
# COMPACT_ATOMS: atom_id res chain seq x y z
N MET A 1 9.39 5.55 8.28
CA MET A 1 8.94 6.63 7.37
C MET A 1 7.61 6.24 6.74
N ILE A 2 6.76 7.21 6.55
CA ILE A 2 5.48 7.03 5.88
C ILE A 2 5.37 8.11 4.82
N LEU A 3 4.93 7.74 3.62
CA LEU A 3 4.52 8.72 2.63
C LEU A 3 3.03 8.91 2.74
N GLN A 4 2.61 10.08 3.15
CA GLN A 4 1.21 10.47 3.20
C GLN A 4 0.97 11.53 2.14
N ASN A 5 0.13 11.21 1.16
CA ASN A 5 -0.12 12.08 0.01
C ASN A 5 1.21 12.48 -0.67
N ASN A 6 2.10 11.50 -0.80
CA ASN A 6 3.43 11.62 -1.40
C ASN A 6 4.39 12.55 -0.64
N LEU A 7 4.08 12.86 0.61
CA LEU A 7 4.94 13.66 1.48
C LEU A 7 5.48 12.79 2.61
N VAL A 8 6.77 12.96 2.91
CA VAL A 8 7.41 12.21 3.99
C VAL A 8 6.86 12.67 5.33
N THR A 9 6.36 11.71 6.12
CA THR A 9 5.88 11.98 7.48
C THR A 9 6.51 11.02 8.45
N SER A 10 6.51 11.41 9.73
CA SER A 10 7.04 10.59 10.79
C SER A 10 6.10 9.43 11.12
N GLU A 11 6.67 8.30 11.52
CA GLU A 11 5.89 7.18 12.05
C GLU A 11 5.37 7.44 13.47
N ALA A 12 5.87 8.47 14.12
CA ALA A 12 5.44 8.82 15.47
C ALA A 12 3.95 9.11 15.49
N GLY A 13 3.22 8.39 16.32
CA GLY A 13 1.78 8.53 16.41
C GLY A 13 0.98 7.86 15.32
N PHE A 14 1.64 7.26 14.32
CA PHE A 14 0.94 6.55 13.27
C PHE A 14 0.43 5.20 13.78
N SER A 15 -0.83 4.90 13.46
CA SER A 15 -1.43 3.60 13.76
C SER A 15 -2.43 3.28 12.66
N GLU A 16 -2.48 2.02 12.25
CA GLU A 16 -3.45 1.59 11.26
C GLU A 16 -4.90 1.68 11.76
N LYS A 17 -5.08 2.01 13.03
CA LYS A 17 -6.42 2.27 13.57
C LYS A 17 -7.11 3.45 12.88
N ILE A 18 -6.35 4.35 12.26
CA ILE A 18 -6.94 5.45 11.50
C ILE A 18 -7.78 4.95 10.33
N PHE A 19 -7.50 3.73 9.85
CA PHE A 19 -8.24 3.14 8.74
C PHE A 19 -9.52 2.44 9.15
N GLU A 20 -9.81 2.36 10.43
CA GLU A 20 -11.04 1.73 10.92
C GLU A 20 -12.28 2.55 10.60
N LYS A 21 -12.14 3.86 10.48
CA LYS A 21 -13.23 4.75 10.09
C LYS A 21 -13.18 5.02 8.60
N GLY A 22 -14.34 5.02 7.97
CA GLY A 22 -14.42 5.26 6.54
C GLY A 22 -14.14 4.01 5.73
N LEU A 23 -13.77 4.20 4.47
CA LEU A 23 -13.48 3.12 3.54
C LEU A 23 -12.01 3.14 3.19
N SER A 24 -11.36 2.00 3.30
CA SER A 24 -9.97 1.85 2.86
C SER A 24 -9.87 0.81 1.76
N ILE A 25 -9.12 1.14 0.72
CA ILE A 25 -8.77 0.22 -0.34
C ILE A 25 -7.25 0.13 -0.32
N TYR A 26 -6.71 -1.07 -0.29
CA TYR A 26 -5.28 -1.24 -0.13
C TYR A 26 -4.73 -2.40 -0.95
N GLU A 27 -3.42 -2.37 -1.15
CA GLU A 27 -2.64 -3.44 -1.77
C GLU A 27 -1.36 -3.62 -0.99
N VAL A 28 -0.92 -4.87 -0.83
CA VAL A 28 0.39 -5.19 -0.28
C VAL A 28 1.33 -5.50 -1.44
N ILE A 29 2.43 -4.77 -1.51
CA ILE A 29 3.35 -4.84 -2.63
C ILE A 29 4.67 -5.45 -2.17
N ARG A 30 5.04 -6.57 -2.76
CA ARG A 30 6.29 -7.27 -2.45
C ARG A 30 7.45 -6.58 -3.16
N ILE A 31 8.48 -6.25 -2.39
CA ILE A 31 9.71 -5.66 -2.91
C ILE A 31 10.82 -6.71 -2.83
N PHE A 32 11.53 -6.89 -3.93
CA PHE A 32 12.68 -7.79 -4.00
C PHE A 32 13.74 -7.18 -4.91
N LYS A 33 14.97 -7.14 -4.42
CA LYS A 33 16.10 -6.51 -5.13
C LYS A 33 15.78 -5.06 -5.54
N GLY A 34 15.09 -4.35 -4.65
CA GLY A 34 14.76 -2.95 -4.85
C GLY A 34 13.62 -2.68 -5.82
N ASN A 35 12.87 -3.70 -6.23
CA ASN A 35 11.79 -3.55 -7.21
C ASN A 35 10.52 -4.26 -6.77
N PRO A 36 9.35 -3.68 -7.10
CA PRO A 36 8.08 -4.40 -6.93
C PRO A 36 8.01 -5.53 -7.94
N ILE A 37 7.84 -6.75 -7.46
CA ILE A 37 7.92 -7.93 -8.34
C ILE A 37 6.57 -8.41 -8.86
N PHE A 38 5.47 -8.01 -8.22
CA PHE A 38 4.12 -8.39 -8.67
C PHE A 38 3.27 -7.17 -8.96
N LEU A 39 3.91 -6.11 -9.44
CA LEU A 39 3.24 -4.81 -9.58
C LEU A 39 2.03 -4.87 -10.51
N LYS A 40 2.16 -5.57 -11.62
CA LYS A 40 1.05 -5.69 -12.58
C LYS A 40 -0.18 -6.29 -11.92
N ASP A 41 -0.01 -7.36 -11.16
CA ASP A 41 -1.11 -8.01 -10.46
C ASP A 41 -1.67 -7.12 -9.37
N ASN A 42 -0.79 -6.39 -8.66
CA ASN A 42 -1.21 -5.44 -7.64
C ASN A 42 -2.09 -4.35 -8.24
N LEU A 43 -1.68 -3.80 -9.38
CA LEU A 43 -2.45 -2.74 -10.05
C LEU A 43 -3.80 -3.24 -10.54
N LEU A 44 -3.86 -4.45 -11.07
CA LEU A 44 -5.11 -5.04 -11.51
C LEU A 44 -6.08 -5.24 -10.35
N ARG A 45 -5.60 -5.76 -9.23
CA ARG A 45 -6.46 -5.95 -8.04
C ARG A 45 -6.94 -4.62 -7.49
N LEU A 46 -6.06 -3.63 -7.46
CA LEU A 46 -6.43 -2.30 -6.99
C LEU A 46 -7.50 -1.69 -7.87
N ASP A 47 -7.33 -1.79 -9.18
CA ASP A 47 -8.31 -1.28 -10.15
C ASP A 47 -9.66 -1.97 -9.97
N ASN A 48 -9.67 -3.28 -9.80
CA ASN A 48 -10.90 -4.04 -9.56
C ASN A 48 -11.57 -3.62 -8.26
N SER A 49 -10.80 -3.38 -7.21
CA SER A 49 -11.33 -2.93 -5.93
C SER A 49 -11.99 -1.55 -6.05
N LEU A 50 -11.36 -0.66 -6.79
CA LEU A 50 -11.93 0.68 -7.04
C LEU A 50 -13.26 0.58 -7.78
N LYS A 51 -13.31 -0.25 -8.81
CA LYS A 51 -14.54 -0.46 -9.58
C LYS A 51 -15.66 -1.06 -8.75
N LYS A 52 -15.33 -2.07 -7.95
CA LYS A 52 -16.33 -2.73 -7.08
C LYS A 52 -16.89 -1.78 -6.03
N SER A 53 -16.11 -0.81 -5.62
CA SER A 53 -16.54 0.17 -4.63
C SER A 53 -17.20 1.41 -5.26
N ASN A 54 -17.41 1.40 -6.57
CA ASN A 54 -17.98 2.52 -7.33
C ASN A 54 -17.18 3.80 -7.17
N ILE A 55 -15.87 3.66 -7.10
CA ILE A 55 -14.96 4.80 -6.97
C ILE A 55 -14.45 5.16 -8.35
N ASP A 56 -14.66 6.41 -8.74
CA ASP A 56 -14.27 6.92 -10.05
C ASP A 56 -12.81 7.40 -10.02
N ILE A 57 -11.92 6.49 -9.71
CA ILE A 57 -10.48 6.71 -9.75
C ILE A 57 -9.88 5.62 -10.61
N HIS A 58 -9.07 6.02 -11.58
CA HIS A 58 -8.37 5.08 -12.43
C HIS A 58 -6.97 4.83 -11.86
N VAL A 59 -6.58 3.57 -11.78
CA VAL A 59 -5.30 3.19 -11.18
C VAL A 59 -4.12 3.85 -11.89
N GLU A 60 -4.24 4.10 -13.18
CA GLU A 60 -3.20 4.77 -13.96
C GLU A 60 -2.95 6.20 -13.49
N ASP A 61 -3.97 6.86 -12.99
CA ASP A 61 -3.87 8.25 -12.52
C ASP A 61 -3.20 8.37 -11.17
N LEU A 62 -3.02 7.26 -10.47
CA LEU A 62 -2.37 7.25 -9.18
C LEU A 62 -0.84 7.37 -9.27
N ASN A 63 -0.25 7.12 -10.42
CA ASN A 63 1.21 7.09 -10.61
C ASN A 63 1.91 6.21 -9.59
N LEU A 64 1.30 5.08 -9.29
CA LEU A 64 1.78 4.21 -8.22
C LEU A 64 3.20 3.69 -8.45
N PRO A 65 3.59 3.25 -9.67
CA PRO A 65 4.97 2.81 -9.87
C PRO A 65 6.01 3.84 -9.46
N ASP A 66 5.80 5.10 -9.81
CA ASP A 66 6.73 6.18 -9.48
C ASP A 66 6.76 6.45 -7.98
N LYS A 67 5.61 6.41 -7.34
CA LYS A 67 5.51 6.62 -5.89
C LYS A 67 6.20 5.50 -5.13
N LEU A 68 6.04 4.26 -5.57
CA LEU A 68 6.69 3.11 -4.95
C LEU A 68 8.22 3.21 -5.11
N GLN A 69 8.71 3.57 -6.29
CA GLN A 69 10.14 3.75 -6.51
C GLN A 69 10.68 4.89 -5.64
N HIS A 70 9.91 5.93 -5.47
CA HIS A 70 10.29 7.04 -4.58
C HIS A 70 10.47 6.56 -3.14
N PHE A 71 9.51 5.79 -2.63
CA PHE A 71 9.59 5.21 -1.29
C PHE A 71 10.81 4.28 -1.16
N ILE A 72 10.99 3.40 -2.14
CA ILE A 72 12.09 2.43 -2.14
C ILE A 72 13.44 3.16 -2.06
N ARG A 73 13.60 4.24 -2.82
CA ARG A 73 14.84 5.03 -2.81
C ARG A 73 15.03 5.74 -1.48
N LEU A 74 13.99 6.35 -0.93
CA LEU A 74 14.07 7.07 0.33
C LEU A 74 14.46 6.15 1.48
N GLU A 75 13.91 4.94 1.51
CA GLU A 75 14.19 3.96 2.56
C GLU A 75 15.37 3.06 2.22
N ASN A 76 15.96 3.24 1.04
CA ASN A 76 17.03 2.36 0.58
C ASN A 76 16.63 0.88 0.71
N MET A 77 15.43 0.60 0.27
CA MET A 77 14.80 -0.70 0.50
C MET A 77 15.25 -1.71 -0.54
N THR A 78 15.68 -2.87 -0.10
CA THR A 78 16.07 -3.97 -1.00
C THR A 78 15.03 -5.08 -1.01
N GLU A 79 14.41 -5.33 0.14
CA GLU A 79 13.47 -6.44 0.30
C GLU A 79 12.44 -6.08 1.36
N GLY A 80 11.25 -6.61 1.22
CA GLY A 80 10.18 -6.42 2.19
C GLY A 80 8.82 -6.24 1.54
N ASN A 81 7.90 -5.71 2.31
CA ASN A 81 6.54 -5.47 1.86
C ASN A 81 6.13 -4.04 2.13
N LEU A 82 5.50 -3.42 1.15
CA LEU A 82 4.90 -2.10 1.30
C LEU A 82 3.39 -2.24 1.29
N LYS A 83 2.73 -1.43 2.10
CA LYS A 83 1.29 -1.33 2.04
C LYS A 83 0.93 0.03 1.46
N TYR A 84 0.13 0.00 0.41
CA TYR A 84 -0.43 1.19 -0.22
C TYR A 84 -1.90 1.26 0.15
N VAL A 85 -2.33 2.38 0.70
CA VAL A 85 -3.70 2.56 1.16
C VAL A 85 -4.29 3.82 0.56
N LEU A 86 -5.51 3.68 0.00
CA LEU A 86 -6.37 4.80 -0.32
C LEU A 86 -7.47 4.83 0.73
N HIS A 87 -7.50 5.87 1.53
CA HIS A 87 -8.44 5.97 2.64
C HIS A 87 -9.42 7.11 2.42
N PHE A 88 -10.70 6.76 2.49
CA PHE A 88 -11.80 7.70 2.24
C PHE A 88 -12.56 7.93 3.54
N THR A 89 -12.51 9.14 4.07
CA THR A 89 -13.32 9.53 5.22
C THR A 89 -14.44 10.47 4.79
N SER A 90 -14.12 11.42 3.94
CA SER A 90 -15.08 12.34 3.34
C SER A 90 -14.43 13.00 2.15
N GLY A 91 -15.07 12.91 0.99
CA GLY A 91 -14.56 13.56 -0.21
C GLY A 91 -13.27 12.93 -0.74
N LYS A 92 -12.19 13.69 -0.78
CA LYS A 92 -10.93 13.26 -1.36
C LYS A 92 -10.26 12.16 -0.54
N PRO A 93 -9.71 11.12 -1.19
CA PRO A 93 -8.97 10.11 -0.46
C PRO A 93 -7.60 10.62 -0.02
N ASP A 94 -7.11 10.05 1.08
CA ASP A 94 -5.73 10.19 1.50
C ASP A 94 -4.96 8.96 1.07
N GLU A 95 -3.74 9.17 0.58
CA GLU A 95 -2.84 8.09 0.18
C GLU A 95 -1.79 7.86 1.23
N TYR A 96 -1.54 6.58 1.54
CA TYR A 96 -0.50 6.20 2.48
C TYR A 96 0.36 5.11 1.86
N ILE A 97 1.67 5.23 1.99
CA ILE A 97 2.61 4.17 1.65
C ILE A 97 3.53 3.99 2.85
N PHE A 98 3.61 2.77 3.36
CA PHE A 98 4.48 2.47 4.49
C PHE A 98 4.91 1.02 4.43
N GLN A 99 6.03 0.76 5.07
CA GLN A 99 6.57 -0.58 5.15
C GLN A 99 5.86 -1.32 6.27
N ILE A 100 5.36 -2.51 5.98
CA ILE A 100 4.77 -3.37 7.00
C ILE A 100 5.82 -4.34 7.49
N PRO A 101 5.70 -4.80 8.75
CA PRO A 101 6.65 -5.76 9.28
C PRO A 101 6.75 -6.97 8.37
N HIS A 102 7.97 -7.45 8.23
CA HIS A 102 8.28 -8.60 7.42
C HIS A 102 7.86 -9.85 8.15
N ALA A 103 6.59 -9.94 8.44
CA ALA A 103 6.03 -11.15 9.03
C ALA A 103 5.69 -12.06 7.87
N TYR A 104 6.63 -12.90 7.50
CA TYR A 104 6.23 -14.00 6.65
C TYR A 104 5.24 -14.82 7.43
N PRO A 105 4.15 -15.24 6.78
CA PRO A 105 3.31 -16.24 7.40
C PRO A 105 4.22 -17.39 7.78
N THR A 106 4.13 -17.82 9.01
CA THR A 106 4.84 -19.01 9.46
C THR A 106 4.18 -20.21 8.78
N SER A 107 4.81 -21.35 8.90
CA SER A 107 4.20 -22.58 8.39
C SER A 107 2.81 -22.81 8.97
N GLU A 108 2.60 -22.39 10.21
CA GLU A 108 1.31 -22.51 10.86
C GLU A 108 0.26 -21.62 10.21
N ASP A 109 0.64 -20.41 9.82
CA ASP A 109 -0.28 -19.51 9.14
C ASP A 109 -0.74 -20.10 7.81
N TYR A 110 0.17 -20.73 7.09
CA TYR A 110 -0.20 -21.42 5.85
C TYR A 110 -1.13 -22.60 6.11
N LYS A 111 -0.87 -23.35 7.17
CA LYS A 111 -1.73 -24.49 7.52
C LYS A 111 -3.14 -24.08 7.87
N GLN A 112 -3.31 -22.86 8.35
CA GLN A 112 -4.62 -22.34 8.68
C GLN A 112 -5.37 -21.82 7.44
N GLY A 113 -4.83 -22.04 6.26
CA GLY A 113 -5.47 -21.67 5.03
C GLY A 113 -5.38 -20.21 4.68
N VAL A 114 -4.41 -19.57 5.22
CA VAL A 114 -4.16 -18.16 4.94
C VAL A 114 -3.39 -18.04 3.64
#